data_c6a6c03deb796a6d0c2fa72f183749ad
#
_entry.id   c6a6c03deb796a6d0c2fa72f183749ad
#
_cell.length_a   1.000
_cell.length_b   1.000
_cell.length_c   1.000
_cell.angle_alpha   90.00
_cell.angle_beta   90.00
_cell.angle_gamma   90.00
#
_symmetry.space_group_name_H-M   'P 1'
#
loop_
_entity.id
_entity.type
_entity.pdbx_description
1 polymer ?
#
loop_
_entity_poly.entity_id
_entity_poly.type
_entity_poly.pdbx_seq_one_letter_code
_entity_poly.pdbx_strand_id
1 'polypeptide(L)'
;VTSLTRKIGLSLGADTCWPICFEEILGDLAPVVKVGKDEVRFEVERVRIAPFALHAKVDYDLVIDRLTYWYAPAREWIKKSILMDGTYTWNNPWSIESNQKHTAYAAMLALGLPIPETWMVPPKSYEPKADLQVTLGRYADMFDLGEIGKQVGHPSFMKPYDGGGWVGVTKLDDEAGLRDAYEKSGKSLMHVQKGVIPFDRFVRCVGLGPQTILMNYDPSAPLHQRYRTDKDFVSAEQRKHIEDITLTINAFFGWDFNSCEALLKDGTWWPIDFANPCPDSQVTSLHYHFPWLVKAKLRWALFTAATKRKMRMNLDWAPFFEVRERKLGPERRIEEYGRLARAHFDTERFEEFCARELAQLDEVAWQYFGSERAREAIRKKVEQLFPKHEVESFNEHFFQAIQAWRADDKAARAPRLTQHVLAPVAAATGASKPKSPAKKR
;
A
#
# COMPACT_ATOMS: atom_id res chain seq x y z
N VAL A 1 24.43 15.11 25.44
CA VAL A 1 23.92 14.08 24.52
C VAL A 1 23.39 12.94 25.36
N THR A 2 22.07 12.67 25.30
CA THR A 2 21.49 11.54 26.00
C THR A 2 21.34 10.39 25.02
N SER A 3 21.76 9.17 25.42
CA SER A 3 21.51 7.97 24.62
C SER A 3 20.14 7.42 24.98
N LEU A 4 19.26 7.32 23.98
CA LEU A 4 17.89 6.86 24.11
C LEU A 4 17.69 5.56 23.31
N THR A 5 16.94 4.61 23.86
CA THR A 5 16.52 3.43 23.11
C THR A 5 15.04 3.56 22.73
N ARG A 6 14.69 3.25 21.48
CA ARG A 6 13.32 3.14 20.99
C ARG A 6 12.98 1.69 20.72
N LYS A 7 11.87 1.24 21.29
CA LYS A 7 11.40 -0.13 21.15
C LYS A 7 10.33 -0.26 20.07
N ILE A 8 10.57 -1.18 19.13
CA ILE A 8 9.67 -1.50 18.02
C ILE A 8 9.10 -2.89 18.28
N GLY A 9 7.79 -2.98 18.45
CA GLY A 9 7.06 -4.24 18.58
C GLY A 9 6.55 -4.73 17.24
N LEU A 10 6.75 -6.01 16.92
CA LEU A 10 6.16 -6.68 15.76
C LEU A 10 4.98 -7.54 16.23
N SER A 11 3.75 -7.07 15.98
CA SER A 11 2.51 -7.80 16.24
C SER A 11 2.14 -8.62 14.99
N LEU A 12 2.57 -9.89 14.97
CA LEU A 12 2.63 -10.71 13.77
C LEU A 12 1.52 -11.76 13.73
N GLY A 13 0.95 -11.99 12.54
CA GLY A 13 0.14 -13.16 12.21
C GLY A 13 0.99 -14.29 11.61
N ALA A 14 0.63 -14.73 10.40
CA ALA A 14 1.39 -15.74 9.66
C ALA A 14 2.60 -15.17 8.90
N ASP A 15 3.06 -13.99 9.28
CA ASP A 15 4.24 -13.35 8.69
C ASP A 15 5.52 -14.03 9.20
N THR A 16 6.37 -14.47 8.28
CA THR A 16 7.60 -15.22 8.63
C THR A 16 8.84 -14.58 8.04
N CYS A 17 8.90 -14.40 6.73
CA CYS A 17 10.12 -13.97 6.04
C CYS A 17 10.45 -12.50 6.30
N TRP A 18 9.50 -11.56 6.09
CA TRP A 18 9.81 -10.14 6.24
C TRP A 18 10.22 -9.73 7.66
N PRO A 19 9.67 -10.33 8.76
CA PRO A 19 10.13 -9.97 10.09
C PRO A 19 11.59 -10.38 10.33
N ILE A 20 11.98 -11.57 9.87
CA ILE A 20 13.37 -12.04 9.95
C ILE A 20 14.28 -11.06 9.19
N CYS A 21 13.94 -10.73 7.94
CA CYS A 21 14.71 -9.79 7.14
C CYS A 21 14.80 -8.39 7.81
N PHE A 22 13.70 -7.93 8.41
CA PHE A 22 13.67 -6.66 9.15
C PHE A 22 14.60 -6.67 10.36
N GLU A 23 14.50 -7.72 11.18
CA GLU A 23 15.31 -7.91 12.39
C GLU A 23 16.80 -7.99 12.05
N GLU A 24 17.17 -8.78 11.03
CA GLU A 24 18.57 -9.00 10.64
C GLU A 24 19.19 -7.77 9.97
N ILE A 25 18.48 -7.11 9.06
CA ILE A 25 18.97 -5.87 8.42
C ILE A 25 19.12 -4.76 9.47
N LEU A 26 18.18 -4.65 10.42
CA LEU A 26 18.30 -3.68 11.50
C LEU A 26 19.53 -3.96 12.38
N GLY A 27 19.80 -5.25 12.67
CA GLY A 27 20.99 -5.68 13.40
C GLY A 27 22.29 -5.35 12.66
N ASP A 28 22.36 -5.62 11.36
CA ASP A 28 23.54 -5.32 10.53
C ASP A 28 23.74 -3.80 10.36
N LEU A 29 22.66 -3.03 10.24
CA LEU A 29 22.72 -1.57 10.12
C LEU A 29 23.11 -0.91 11.45
N ALA A 30 22.64 -1.46 12.58
CA ALA A 30 22.83 -0.97 13.95
C ALA A 30 22.78 0.59 14.05
N PRO A 31 21.70 1.24 13.56
CA PRO A 31 21.68 2.68 13.35
C PRO A 31 21.69 3.43 14.68
N VAL A 32 22.50 4.50 14.76
CA VAL A 32 22.45 5.50 15.81
C VAL A 32 22.05 6.79 15.15
N VAL A 33 20.81 7.21 15.33
CA VAL A 33 20.26 8.38 14.66
C VAL A 33 20.24 9.60 15.60
N LYS A 34 20.45 10.81 15.05
CA LYS A 34 20.40 12.04 15.83
C LYS A 34 19.02 12.70 15.76
N VAL A 35 18.40 12.91 16.90
CA VAL A 35 17.14 13.64 17.02
C VAL A 35 17.33 14.79 18.02
N GLY A 36 17.47 16.00 17.49
CA GLY A 36 17.82 17.16 18.31
C GLY A 36 19.22 17.01 18.92
N LYS A 37 19.29 16.91 20.26
CA LYS A 37 20.54 16.72 21.03
C LYS A 37 20.79 15.26 21.41
N ASP A 38 19.86 14.37 21.14
CA ASP A 38 19.91 12.99 21.60
C ASP A 38 20.34 12.04 20.51
N GLU A 39 21.02 10.96 20.92
CA GLU A 39 21.32 9.79 20.09
C GLU A 39 20.28 8.72 20.35
N VAL A 40 19.67 8.21 19.31
CA VAL A 40 18.60 7.20 19.38
C VAL A 40 19.08 5.90 18.77
N ARG A 41 18.97 4.83 19.54
CA ARG A 41 19.18 3.44 19.14
C ARG A 41 17.83 2.72 19.09
N PHE A 42 17.79 1.56 18.45
CA PHE A 42 16.56 0.81 18.24
C PHE A 42 16.69 -0.61 18.71
N GLU A 43 15.64 -1.09 19.36
CA GLU A 43 15.43 -2.50 19.69
C GLU A 43 14.16 -2.97 19.01
N VAL A 44 14.16 -4.20 18.52
CA VAL A 44 13.00 -4.83 17.92
C VAL A 44 12.68 -6.14 18.63
N GLU A 45 11.41 -6.36 18.91
CA GLU A 45 10.95 -7.62 19.50
C GLU A 45 9.57 -8.02 19.00
N ARG A 46 9.29 -9.32 19.02
CA ARG A 46 7.99 -9.88 18.62
C ARG A 46 7.02 -9.79 19.77
N VAL A 47 5.92 -9.06 19.56
CA VAL A 47 4.90 -8.85 20.59
C VAL A 47 4.17 -10.16 20.90
N ARG A 48 4.08 -10.51 22.16
CA ARG A 48 3.27 -11.61 22.66
C ARG A 48 2.08 -11.04 23.43
N ILE A 49 0.88 -11.27 22.91
CA ILE A 49 -0.34 -10.80 23.53
C ILE A 49 -0.88 -11.92 24.42
N ALA A 50 -0.77 -11.70 25.73
CA ALA A 50 -1.34 -12.55 26.78
C ALA A 50 -2.47 -11.76 27.48
N PRO A 51 -3.26 -12.36 28.38
CA PRO A 51 -4.16 -11.60 29.24
C PRO A 51 -3.44 -10.44 29.91
N PHE A 52 -4.00 -9.23 29.86
CA PHE A 52 -3.37 -8.01 30.37
C PHE A 52 -4.31 -7.20 31.24
N ALA A 53 -3.75 -6.58 32.27
CA ALA A 53 -4.46 -5.57 33.05
C ALA A 53 -4.50 -4.25 32.26
N LEU A 54 -5.63 -3.55 32.25
CA LEU A 54 -5.79 -2.30 31.50
C LEU A 54 -4.78 -1.22 31.91
N HIS A 55 -4.35 -1.21 33.16
CA HIS A 55 -3.35 -0.27 33.70
C HIS A 55 -1.89 -0.74 33.48
N ALA A 56 -1.66 -1.98 33.03
CA ALA A 56 -0.30 -2.47 32.80
C ALA A 56 0.39 -1.67 31.70
N LYS A 57 1.59 -1.18 31.99
CA LYS A 57 2.36 -0.39 31.03
C LYS A 57 2.77 -1.23 29.81
N VAL A 58 2.72 -0.63 28.64
CA VAL A 58 3.26 -1.14 27.37
C VAL A 58 4.48 -0.31 27.01
N ASP A 59 5.62 -0.96 26.81
CA ASP A 59 6.90 -0.29 26.65
C ASP A 59 7.39 -0.33 25.19
N TYR A 60 6.48 0.04 24.24
CA TYR A 60 6.80 0.18 22.82
C TYR A 60 6.59 1.62 22.36
N ASP A 61 7.58 2.18 21.65
CA ASP A 61 7.43 3.47 20.96
C ASP A 61 6.62 3.29 19.66
N LEU A 62 6.77 2.13 19.01
CA LEU A 62 6.06 1.77 17.78
C LEU A 62 5.63 0.30 17.83
N VAL A 63 4.41 0.02 17.37
CA VAL A 63 3.96 -1.34 17.03
C VAL A 63 3.64 -1.44 15.53
N ILE A 64 4.30 -2.36 14.84
CA ILE A 64 3.95 -2.75 13.47
C ILE A 64 2.92 -3.87 13.58
N ASP A 65 1.66 -3.54 13.29
CA ASP A 65 0.56 -4.47 13.48
C ASP A 65 0.14 -5.18 12.19
N ARG A 66 -0.12 -6.50 12.35
CA ARG A 66 -0.61 -7.39 11.29
C ARG A 66 -1.87 -8.17 11.72
N LEU A 67 -2.40 -7.92 12.92
CA LEU A 67 -3.46 -8.69 13.55
C LEU A 67 -4.77 -7.93 13.79
N THR A 68 -4.73 -6.64 14.03
CA THR A 68 -5.90 -5.80 14.37
C THR A 68 -7.03 -5.93 13.36
N TYR A 69 -6.71 -6.11 12.11
CA TYR A 69 -7.64 -6.30 11.00
C TYR A 69 -8.66 -7.42 11.26
N TRP A 70 -8.25 -8.53 11.88
CA TRP A 70 -9.11 -9.71 12.05
C TRP A 70 -9.10 -10.31 13.47
N TYR A 71 -8.17 -9.93 14.33
CA TYR A 71 -7.98 -10.53 15.66
C TYR A 71 -8.24 -9.54 16.78
N ALA A 72 -9.44 -9.65 17.40
CA ALA A 72 -9.91 -8.74 18.42
C ALA A 72 -8.98 -8.59 19.64
N PRO A 73 -8.37 -9.65 20.22
CA PRO A 73 -7.47 -9.49 21.37
C PRO A 73 -6.26 -8.59 21.07
N ALA A 74 -5.64 -8.72 19.89
CA ALA A 74 -4.57 -7.85 19.47
C ALA A 74 -5.05 -6.41 19.29
N ARG A 75 -6.20 -6.21 18.66
CA ARG A 75 -6.80 -4.90 18.45
C ARG A 75 -7.07 -4.17 19.78
N GLU A 76 -7.66 -4.84 20.74
CA GLU A 76 -7.95 -4.23 22.05
C GLU A 76 -6.68 -3.92 22.84
N TRP A 77 -5.67 -4.79 22.78
CA TRP A 77 -4.36 -4.51 23.38
C TRP A 77 -3.69 -3.29 22.73
N ILE A 78 -3.74 -3.16 21.42
CA ILE A 78 -3.19 -2.01 20.69
C ILE A 78 -3.94 -0.72 21.02
N LYS A 79 -5.28 -0.76 21.02
CA LYS A 79 -6.09 0.40 21.44
C LYS A 79 -5.72 0.86 22.85
N LYS A 80 -5.59 -0.08 23.79
CA LYS A 80 -5.14 0.19 25.15
C LYS A 80 -3.75 0.84 25.16
N SER A 81 -2.78 0.29 24.42
CA SER A 81 -1.40 0.82 24.39
C SER A 81 -1.31 2.24 23.84
N ILE A 82 -2.15 2.56 22.86
CA ILE A 82 -2.24 3.92 22.32
C ILE A 82 -2.81 4.88 23.36
N LEU A 83 -3.92 4.49 24.01
CA LEU A 83 -4.62 5.36 24.97
C LEU A 83 -3.82 5.59 26.25
N MET A 84 -3.20 4.53 26.80
CA MET A 84 -2.55 4.57 28.11
C MET A 84 -1.07 4.98 28.01
N ASP A 85 -0.38 4.58 26.94
CA ASP A 85 1.07 4.65 26.87
C ASP A 85 1.56 5.52 25.68
N GLY A 86 0.65 5.96 24.80
CA GLY A 86 0.99 6.81 23.65
C GLY A 86 1.77 6.08 22.54
N THR A 87 1.68 4.75 22.50
CA THR A 87 2.32 3.92 21.48
C THR A 87 1.86 4.32 20.07
N TYR A 88 2.78 4.52 19.15
CA TYR A 88 2.45 4.68 17.73
C TYR A 88 2.20 3.32 17.09
N THR A 89 1.17 3.19 16.26
CA THR A 89 0.84 1.91 15.62
C THR A 89 0.50 2.09 14.15
N TRP A 90 0.99 1.20 13.30
CA TRP A 90 0.51 1.04 11.93
C TRP A 90 -0.58 -0.04 11.91
N ASN A 91 -1.80 0.20 11.46
CA ASN A 91 -2.49 1.44 11.14
C ASN A 91 -3.32 1.88 12.34
N ASN A 92 -4.03 3.02 12.20
CA ASN A 92 -4.97 3.46 13.24
C ASN A 92 -6.07 2.39 13.45
N PRO A 93 -6.17 1.73 14.63
CA PRO A 93 -7.09 0.62 14.84
C PRO A 93 -8.57 1.04 14.79
N TRP A 94 -8.90 2.27 15.18
CA TRP A 94 -10.28 2.77 15.08
C TRP A 94 -10.67 3.00 13.63
N SER A 95 -9.75 3.49 12.80
CA SER A 95 -9.99 3.66 11.38
C SER A 95 -10.15 2.33 10.65
N ILE A 96 -9.37 1.30 10.99
CA ILE A 96 -9.51 -0.04 10.40
C ILE A 96 -10.91 -0.60 10.65
N GLU A 97 -11.39 -0.51 11.87
CA GLU A 97 -12.67 -1.07 12.28
C GLU A 97 -13.86 -0.34 11.67
N SER A 98 -13.75 0.98 11.48
CA SER A 98 -14.84 1.85 11.04
C SER A 98 -14.93 2.02 9.53
N ASN A 99 -13.85 1.79 8.79
CA ASN A 99 -13.75 2.11 7.36
C ASN A 99 -13.65 0.85 6.50
N GLN A 100 -14.77 0.15 6.37
CA GLN A 100 -14.94 -0.96 5.45
C GLN A 100 -15.09 -0.47 3.99
N LYS A 101 -15.12 -1.41 3.03
CA LYS A 101 -15.12 -1.10 1.59
C LYS A 101 -16.19 -0.08 1.19
N HIS A 102 -17.43 -0.20 1.69
CA HIS A 102 -18.52 0.74 1.34
C HIS A 102 -18.24 2.16 1.81
N THR A 103 -17.80 2.31 3.07
CA THR A 103 -17.41 3.62 3.61
C THR A 103 -16.24 4.21 2.82
N ALA A 104 -15.26 3.38 2.47
CA ALA A 104 -14.11 3.82 1.70
C ALA A 104 -14.52 4.27 0.28
N TYR A 105 -15.38 3.53 -0.41
CA TYR A 105 -15.91 3.94 -1.72
C TYR A 105 -16.72 5.24 -1.63
N ALA A 106 -17.64 5.34 -0.66
CA ALA A 106 -18.45 6.54 -0.46
C ALA A 106 -17.59 7.78 -0.19
N ALA A 107 -16.57 7.65 0.65
CA ALA A 107 -15.64 8.74 0.93
C ALA A 107 -14.88 9.18 -0.32
N MET A 108 -14.35 8.25 -1.11
CA MET A 108 -13.63 8.59 -2.34
C MET A 108 -14.54 9.18 -3.42
N LEU A 109 -15.78 8.70 -3.54
CA LEU A 109 -16.80 9.34 -4.38
C LEU A 109 -17.10 10.78 -3.91
N ALA A 110 -17.23 11.01 -2.60
CA ALA A 110 -17.42 12.35 -2.04
C ALA A 110 -16.25 13.28 -2.35
N LEU A 111 -15.03 12.77 -2.45
CA LEU A 111 -13.86 13.52 -2.91
C LEU A 111 -13.81 13.68 -4.45
N GLY A 112 -14.69 13.03 -5.19
CA GLY A 112 -14.75 13.09 -6.66
C GLY A 112 -13.69 12.25 -7.35
N LEU A 113 -13.20 11.18 -6.69
CA LEU A 113 -12.37 10.18 -7.35
C LEU A 113 -13.24 9.26 -8.20
N PRO A 114 -12.72 8.76 -9.33
CA PRO A 114 -13.46 7.88 -10.24
C PRO A 114 -13.57 6.46 -9.66
N ILE A 115 -14.60 6.23 -8.84
CA ILE A 115 -14.95 4.90 -8.34
C ILE A 115 -16.01 4.32 -9.25
N PRO A 116 -15.93 3.04 -9.67
CA PRO A 116 -16.97 2.41 -10.47
C PRO A 116 -18.31 2.42 -9.73
N GLU A 117 -19.42 2.57 -10.48
CA GLU A 117 -20.77 2.50 -9.91
C GLU A 117 -20.91 1.29 -9.00
N THR A 118 -21.31 1.50 -7.75
CA THR A 118 -21.31 0.47 -6.72
C THR A 118 -22.59 0.57 -5.88
N TRP A 119 -23.30 -0.55 -5.75
CA TRP A 119 -24.48 -0.68 -4.93
C TRP A 119 -24.25 -1.65 -3.79
N MET A 120 -24.59 -1.26 -2.58
CA MET A 120 -24.67 -2.17 -1.45
C MET A 120 -25.97 -3.00 -1.57
N VAL A 121 -25.85 -4.30 -1.34
CA VAL A 121 -26.96 -5.24 -1.38
C VAL A 121 -27.05 -5.93 -0.01
N PRO A 122 -28.21 -5.86 0.66
CA PRO A 122 -28.38 -6.47 1.98
C PRO A 122 -28.18 -8.01 1.91
N PRO A 123 -27.87 -8.65 3.06
CA PRO A 123 -27.79 -10.11 3.11
C PRO A 123 -29.07 -10.78 2.64
N LYS A 124 -28.94 -11.88 1.90
CA LYS A 124 -30.10 -12.72 1.47
C LYS A 124 -30.82 -13.33 2.65
N SER A 125 -30.08 -13.68 3.70
CA SER A 125 -30.61 -14.27 4.92
C SER A 125 -29.93 -13.71 6.17
N TYR A 126 -30.58 -13.85 7.30
CA TYR A 126 -30.11 -13.32 8.58
C TYR A 126 -30.11 -14.39 9.66
N GLU A 127 -29.29 -14.19 10.69
CA GLU A 127 -29.42 -15.00 11.91
C GLU A 127 -30.79 -14.76 12.57
N PRO A 128 -31.47 -15.80 13.05
CA PRO A 128 -32.75 -15.66 13.71
C PRO A 128 -32.61 -14.83 14.99
N LYS A 129 -33.19 -13.63 15.00
CA LYS A 129 -33.33 -12.76 16.21
C LYS A 129 -34.71 -12.14 16.20
N ALA A 130 -35.43 -12.19 17.33
CA ALA A 130 -36.82 -11.78 17.41
C ALA A 130 -37.02 -10.32 16.92
N ASP A 131 -36.21 -9.37 17.40
CA ASP A 131 -36.32 -7.95 17.01
C ASP A 131 -35.97 -7.73 15.54
N LEU A 132 -35.02 -8.50 15.01
CA LEU A 132 -34.61 -8.42 13.60
C LEU A 132 -35.73 -8.90 12.67
N GLN A 133 -36.48 -9.95 13.05
CA GLN A 133 -37.60 -10.46 12.24
C GLN A 133 -38.70 -9.40 12.06
N VAL A 134 -39.02 -8.64 13.12
CA VAL A 134 -39.97 -7.53 13.04
C VAL A 134 -39.46 -6.45 12.08
N THR A 135 -38.16 -6.13 12.13
CA THR A 135 -37.53 -5.14 11.25
C THR A 135 -37.53 -5.61 9.80
N LEU A 136 -37.14 -6.85 9.55
CA LEU A 136 -37.12 -7.43 8.20
C LEU A 136 -38.51 -7.53 7.58
N GLY A 137 -39.54 -7.89 8.38
CA GLY A 137 -40.94 -7.89 7.91
C GLY A 137 -41.44 -6.53 7.41
N ARG A 138 -40.78 -5.43 7.82
CA ARG A 138 -41.10 -4.07 7.33
C ARG A 138 -40.32 -3.66 6.09
N TYR A 139 -39.14 -4.27 5.86
CA TYR A 139 -38.14 -3.77 4.88
C TYR A 139 -37.67 -4.84 3.89
N ALA A 140 -38.12 -6.10 3.98
CA ALA A 140 -37.61 -7.22 3.20
C ALA A 140 -37.73 -7.02 1.67
N ASP A 141 -38.75 -6.30 1.22
CA ASP A 141 -39.05 -6.12 -0.20
C ASP A 141 -38.73 -4.70 -0.72
N MET A 142 -37.84 -3.97 -0.04
CA MET A 142 -37.58 -2.57 -0.38
C MET A 142 -36.64 -2.36 -1.57
N PHE A 143 -36.18 -3.41 -2.25
CA PHE A 143 -35.31 -3.26 -3.42
C PHE A 143 -35.60 -4.28 -4.50
N ASP A 144 -35.41 -3.89 -5.76
CA ASP A 144 -35.44 -4.75 -6.92
C ASP A 144 -34.01 -5.04 -7.38
N LEU A 145 -33.58 -6.28 -7.24
CA LEU A 145 -32.24 -6.71 -7.63
C LEU A 145 -32.00 -6.57 -9.13
N GLY A 146 -33.04 -6.78 -9.94
CA GLY A 146 -32.99 -6.59 -11.40
C GLY A 146 -32.78 -5.12 -11.78
N GLU A 147 -33.43 -4.20 -11.07
CA GLU A 147 -33.25 -2.77 -11.28
C GLU A 147 -31.82 -2.32 -10.88
N ILE A 148 -31.29 -2.84 -9.77
CA ILE A 148 -29.87 -2.62 -9.39
C ILE A 148 -28.94 -3.12 -10.49
N GLY A 149 -29.21 -4.34 -11.02
CA GLY A 149 -28.43 -4.90 -12.11
C GLY A 149 -28.42 -4.04 -13.37
N LYS A 150 -29.59 -3.44 -13.72
CA LYS A 150 -29.68 -2.51 -14.85
C LYS A 150 -28.91 -1.21 -14.62
N GLN A 151 -28.96 -0.66 -13.43
CA GLN A 151 -28.24 0.59 -13.10
C GLN A 151 -26.73 0.39 -13.04
N VAL A 152 -26.27 -0.68 -12.45
CA VAL A 152 -24.84 -1.02 -12.43
C VAL A 152 -24.34 -1.41 -13.83
N GLY A 153 -25.18 -2.15 -14.58
CA GLY A 153 -24.82 -2.72 -15.88
C GLY A 153 -23.93 -3.95 -15.80
N HIS A 154 -23.76 -4.60 -16.94
CA HIS A 154 -22.91 -5.80 -17.07
C HIS A 154 -21.76 -5.58 -18.05
N PRO A 155 -20.60 -6.24 -17.91
CA PRO A 155 -20.27 -7.12 -16.80
C PRO A 155 -20.07 -6.34 -15.49
N SER A 156 -20.43 -6.97 -14.36
CA SER A 156 -20.24 -6.42 -13.02
C SER A 156 -19.65 -7.48 -12.08
N PHE A 157 -19.40 -7.11 -10.84
CA PHE A 157 -18.83 -8.01 -9.83
C PHE A 157 -19.61 -7.90 -8.54
N MET A 158 -20.02 -9.05 -7.98
CA MET A 158 -20.49 -9.12 -6.60
C MET A 158 -19.35 -9.48 -5.68
N LYS A 159 -19.19 -8.70 -4.60
CA LYS A 159 -18.09 -8.85 -3.65
C LYS A 159 -18.62 -8.75 -2.21
N PRO A 160 -18.07 -9.50 -1.23
CA PRO A 160 -18.34 -9.23 0.18
C PRO A 160 -17.88 -7.83 0.58
N TYR A 161 -18.60 -7.20 1.49
CA TYR A 161 -18.21 -5.86 1.98
C TYR A 161 -16.92 -5.90 2.81
N ASP A 162 -16.66 -7.02 3.45
CA ASP A 162 -15.48 -7.33 4.23
C ASP A 162 -14.67 -8.48 3.57
N GLY A 163 -13.45 -8.70 4.05
CA GLY A 163 -12.57 -9.74 3.51
C GLY A 163 -11.67 -9.26 2.37
N GLY A 164 -10.85 -10.17 1.87
CA GLY A 164 -9.82 -9.90 0.86
C GLY A 164 -9.41 -11.16 0.09
N GLY A 165 -8.37 -11.05 -0.73
CA GLY A 165 -7.81 -12.20 -1.45
C GLY A 165 -8.72 -12.80 -2.50
N TRP A 166 -9.68 -12.04 -3.05
CA TRP A 166 -10.67 -12.49 -4.03
C TRP A 166 -11.69 -13.53 -3.51
N VAL A 167 -11.71 -13.78 -2.19
CA VAL A 167 -12.67 -14.74 -1.60
C VAL A 167 -14.08 -14.18 -1.70
N GLY A 168 -15.00 -14.96 -2.27
CA GLY A 168 -16.42 -14.57 -2.43
C GLY A 168 -16.67 -13.54 -3.54
N VAL A 169 -15.70 -13.24 -4.39
CA VAL A 169 -15.87 -12.35 -5.56
C VAL A 169 -16.43 -13.17 -6.73
N THR A 170 -17.55 -12.75 -7.29
CA THR A 170 -18.21 -13.38 -8.43
C THR A 170 -18.36 -12.38 -9.57
N LYS A 171 -17.88 -12.73 -10.76
CA LYS A 171 -18.16 -11.97 -12.00
C LYS A 171 -19.58 -12.27 -12.46
N LEU A 172 -20.29 -11.24 -12.89
CA LEU A 172 -21.69 -11.26 -13.30
C LEU A 172 -21.77 -10.76 -14.74
N ASP A 173 -22.12 -11.63 -15.64
CA ASP A 173 -22.22 -11.28 -17.06
C ASP A 173 -23.63 -10.85 -17.47
N ASP A 174 -24.64 -11.19 -16.65
CA ASP A 174 -26.05 -10.86 -16.89
C ASP A 174 -26.88 -10.84 -15.59
N GLU A 175 -28.17 -10.57 -15.71
CA GLU A 175 -29.13 -10.53 -14.58
C GLU A 175 -29.32 -11.92 -13.94
N ALA A 176 -29.28 -13.00 -14.71
CA ALA A 176 -29.43 -14.35 -14.17
C ALA A 176 -28.25 -14.70 -13.26
N GLY A 177 -27.02 -14.38 -13.68
CA GLY A 177 -25.82 -14.50 -12.87
C GLY A 177 -25.86 -13.66 -11.59
N LEU A 178 -26.43 -12.44 -11.66
CA LEU A 178 -26.61 -11.59 -10.49
C LEU A 178 -27.56 -12.23 -9.47
N ARG A 179 -28.69 -12.77 -9.91
CA ARG A 179 -29.67 -13.46 -9.06
C ARG A 179 -29.08 -14.71 -8.41
N ASP A 180 -28.38 -15.54 -9.19
CA ASP A 180 -27.73 -16.76 -8.68
C ASP A 180 -26.65 -16.43 -7.64
N ALA A 181 -25.80 -15.44 -7.89
CA ALA A 181 -24.78 -14.99 -6.94
C ALA A 181 -25.40 -14.43 -5.65
N TYR A 182 -26.49 -13.68 -5.76
CA TYR A 182 -27.22 -13.18 -4.60
C TYR A 182 -27.84 -14.30 -3.76
N GLU A 183 -28.50 -15.29 -4.39
CA GLU A 183 -29.02 -16.44 -3.67
C GLU A 183 -27.92 -17.20 -2.88
N LYS A 184 -26.72 -17.29 -3.45
CA LYS A 184 -25.55 -17.96 -2.84
C LYS A 184 -24.85 -17.10 -1.78
N SER A 185 -25.09 -15.79 -1.71
CA SER A 185 -24.42 -14.88 -0.76
C SER A 185 -24.80 -15.15 0.71
N GLY A 186 -25.97 -15.75 0.95
CA GLY A 186 -26.40 -16.17 2.27
C GLY A 186 -26.49 -14.99 3.25
N LYS A 187 -25.72 -15.05 4.33
CA LYS A 187 -25.70 -14.04 5.41
C LYS A 187 -24.70 -12.91 5.19
N SER A 188 -23.98 -12.92 4.09
CA SER A 188 -22.96 -11.90 3.79
C SER A 188 -23.59 -10.62 3.26
N LEU A 189 -23.18 -9.49 3.81
CA LEU A 189 -23.46 -8.19 3.22
C LEU A 189 -22.58 -8.06 1.96
N MET A 190 -23.21 -7.77 0.84
CA MET A 190 -22.53 -7.74 -0.47
C MET A 190 -22.56 -6.34 -1.08
N HIS A 191 -21.71 -6.13 -2.08
CA HIS A 191 -21.89 -5.04 -3.03
C HIS A 191 -21.75 -5.53 -4.46
N VAL A 192 -22.49 -4.89 -5.36
CA VAL A 192 -22.42 -5.08 -6.79
C VAL A 192 -21.74 -3.86 -7.39
N GLN A 193 -20.64 -4.09 -8.08
CA GLN A 193 -19.82 -3.02 -8.66
C GLN A 193 -19.68 -3.21 -10.15
N LYS A 194 -19.83 -2.13 -10.91
CA LYS A 194 -19.64 -2.09 -12.36
C LYS A 194 -18.24 -2.59 -12.74
N GLY A 195 -18.16 -3.47 -13.71
CA GLY A 195 -16.89 -3.92 -14.26
C GLY A 195 -16.23 -2.86 -15.14
N VAL A 196 -14.99 -2.55 -14.86
CA VAL A 196 -14.17 -1.69 -15.72
C VAL A 196 -13.48 -2.58 -16.74
N ILE A 197 -14.21 -3.01 -17.76
CA ILE A 197 -13.76 -3.94 -18.80
C ILE A 197 -14.14 -3.38 -20.18
N PRO A 198 -13.26 -3.50 -21.20
CA PRO A 198 -11.83 -3.84 -21.09
C PRO A 198 -11.05 -2.76 -20.34
N PHE A 199 -9.86 -3.10 -19.86
CA PHE A 199 -8.93 -2.15 -19.23
C PHE A 199 -7.55 -2.27 -19.89
N ASP A 200 -6.77 -1.20 -19.81
CA ASP A 200 -5.42 -1.13 -20.39
C ASP A 200 -4.39 -1.76 -19.47
N ARG A 201 -4.52 -1.49 -18.15
CA ARG A 201 -3.63 -2.02 -17.11
C ARG A 201 -4.39 -2.34 -15.84
N PHE A 202 -3.97 -3.38 -15.16
CA PHE A 202 -4.31 -3.63 -13.76
C PHE A 202 -3.06 -3.44 -12.91
N VAL A 203 -3.17 -2.61 -11.90
CA VAL A 203 -2.04 -2.28 -11.02
C VAL A 203 -2.39 -2.47 -9.57
N ARG A 204 -1.35 -2.73 -8.78
CA ARG A 204 -1.40 -2.58 -7.32
C ARG A 204 -0.38 -1.52 -6.91
N CYS A 205 -0.85 -0.46 -6.27
CA CYS A 205 -0.02 0.56 -5.66
C CYS A 205 -0.01 0.36 -4.14
N VAL A 206 1.16 0.09 -3.59
CA VAL A 206 1.34 -0.06 -2.14
C VAL A 206 1.90 1.24 -1.59
N GLY A 207 1.24 1.77 -0.56
CA GLY A 207 1.73 2.93 0.19
C GLY A 207 2.16 2.53 1.60
N LEU A 208 3.32 3.02 2.03
CA LEU A 208 3.85 2.83 3.37
C LEU A 208 4.50 4.13 3.87
N GLY A 209 3.81 4.82 4.80
CA GLY A 209 4.11 6.21 5.07
C GLY A 209 4.01 7.03 3.78
N PRO A 210 4.99 7.90 3.49
CA PRO A 210 5.03 8.66 2.25
C PRO A 210 5.58 7.88 1.04
N GLN A 211 6.04 6.63 1.25
CA GLN A 211 6.66 5.82 0.20
C GLN A 211 5.61 5.05 -0.58
N THR A 212 5.79 4.93 -1.88
CA THR A 212 4.92 4.16 -2.77
C THR A 212 5.72 3.23 -3.67
N ILE A 213 5.10 2.11 -4.05
CA ILE A 213 5.54 1.26 -5.15
C ILE A 213 4.34 0.91 -6.01
N LEU A 214 4.47 1.16 -7.30
CA LEU A 214 3.49 0.77 -8.31
C LEU A 214 3.95 -0.50 -9.02
N MET A 215 3.11 -1.53 -8.97
CA MET A 215 3.37 -2.84 -9.57
C MET A 215 2.30 -3.17 -10.61
N ASN A 216 2.75 -3.61 -11.78
CA ASN A 216 1.87 -4.19 -12.79
C ASN A 216 1.37 -5.56 -12.30
N TYR A 217 0.06 -5.81 -12.39
CA TYR A 217 -0.57 -6.97 -11.78
C TYR A 217 -1.39 -7.75 -12.80
N ASP A 218 -1.14 -9.04 -12.90
CA ASP A 218 -1.87 -9.96 -13.76
C ASP A 218 -2.73 -10.92 -12.91
N PRO A 219 -4.04 -10.65 -12.78
CA PRO A 219 -4.91 -11.48 -11.96
C PRO A 219 -5.12 -12.90 -12.52
N SER A 220 -4.82 -13.12 -13.80
CA SER A 220 -4.97 -14.43 -14.48
C SER A 220 -3.80 -15.36 -14.22
N ALA A 221 -2.64 -14.83 -13.82
CA ALA A 221 -1.44 -15.60 -13.54
C ALA A 221 -1.54 -16.34 -12.18
N PRO A 222 -0.77 -17.42 -11.99
CA PRO A 222 -0.59 -18.04 -10.68
C PRO A 222 -0.11 -17.00 -9.65
N LEU A 223 -0.48 -17.16 -8.37
CA LEU A 223 -0.23 -16.17 -7.32
C LEU A 223 1.22 -15.65 -7.28
N HIS A 224 2.19 -16.54 -7.43
CA HIS A 224 3.62 -16.23 -7.41
C HIS A 224 4.15 -15.57 -8.70
N GLN A 225 3.29 -15.30 -9.69
CA GLN A 225 3.63 -14.64 -10.96
C GLN A 225 2.75 -13.42 -11.25
N ARG A 226 1.83 -13.08 -10.37
CA ARG A 226 0.88 -11.97 -10.59
C ARG A 226 1.55 -10.61 -10.60
N TYR A 227 2.59 -10.41 -9.78
CA TYR A 227 3.36 -9.17 -9.78
C TYR A 227 4.43 -9.22 -10.85
N ARG A 228 4.24 -8.45 -11.92
CA ARG A 228 5.18 -8.35 -13.03
C ARG A 228 6.38 -7.48 -12.64
N THR A 229 7.52 -7.71 -13.27
CA THR A 229 8.78 -7.02 -12.96
C THR A 229 9.09 -5.87 -13.93
N ASP A 230 8.24 -5.64 -14.93
CA ASP A 230 8.34 -4.54 -15.87
C ASP A 230 8.22 -3.18 -15.15
N LYS A 231 9.03 -2.20 -15.56
CA LYS A 231 9.16 -0.90 -14.88
C LYS A 231 8.36 0.21 -15.58
N ASP A 232 8.39 0.23 -16.90
CA ASP A 232 7.88 1.34 -17.73
C ASP A 232 6.53 0.99 -18.38
N PHE A 233 5.65 0.32 -17.63
CA PHE A 233 4.34 -0.14 -18.11
C PHE A 233 3.27 0.97 -18.11
N VAL A 234 3.56 2.13 -17.51
CA VAL A 234 2.74 3.35 -17.53
C VAL A 234 3.63 4.59 -17.62
N SER A 235 3.08 5.72 -18.07
CA SER A 235 3.82 6.98 -18.11
C SER A 235 4.16 7.50 -16.70
N ALA A 236 5.13 8.40 -16.59
CA ALA A 236 5.50 9.05 -15.32
C ALA A 236 4.32 9.81 -14.70
N GLU A 237 3.50 10.45 -15.54
CA GLU A 237 2.30 11.17 -15.11
C GLU A 237 1.23 10.22 -14.57
N GLN A 238 0.94 9.14 -15.29
CA GLN A 238 0.00 8.10 -14.84
C GLN A 238 0.47 7.46 -13.53
N ARG A 239 1.78 7.20 -13.39
CA ARG A 239 2.38 6.69 -12.16
C ARG A 239 2.15 7.64 -11.00
N LYS A 240 2.54 8.91 -11.16
CA LYS A 240 2.35 9.94 -10.15
C LYS A 240 0.89 10.07 -9.73
N HIS A 241 -0.02 9.99 -10.66
CA HIS A 241 -1.45 10.13 -10.43
C HIS A 241 -2.00 9.01 -9.53
N ILE A 242 -1.68 7.74 -9.80
CA ILE A 242 -2.14 6.63 -8.96
C ILE A 242 -1.42 6.60 -7.60
N GLU A 243 -0.18 7.04 -7.52
CA GLU A 243 0.55 7.20 -6.27
C GLU A 243 -0.10 8.28 -5.39
N ASP A 244 -0.47 9.44 -5.97
CA ASP A 244 -1.19 10.50 -5.26
C ASP A 244 -2.58 10.03 -4.80
N ILE A 245 -3.31 9.26 -5.59
CA ILE A 245 -4.57 8.63 -5.19
C ILE A 245 -4.35 7.70 -3.98
N THR A 246 -3.35 6.83 -4.04
CA THR A 246 -3.03 5.88 -2.97
C THR A 246 -2.66 6.59 -1.67
N LEU A 247 -1.79 7.60 -1.75
CA LEU A 247 -1.40 8.41 -0.58
C LEU A 247 -2.59 9.21 -0.02
N THR A 248 -3.48 9.69 -0.87
CA THR A 248 -4.71 10.38 -0.47
C THR A 248 -5.62 9.46 0.33
N ILE A 249 -5.87 8.25 -0.15
CA ILE A 249 -6.66 7.23 0.57
C ILE A 249 -6.02 6.95 1.94
N ASN A 250 -4.72 6.72 1.96
CA ASN A 250 -3.99 6.42 3.18
C ASN A 250 -4.08 7.56 4.21
N ALA A 251 -3.82 8.79 3.78
CA ALA A 251 -3.87 9.96 4.66
C ALA A 251 -5.28 10.26 5.16
N PHE A 252 -6.30 10.12 4.29
CA PHE A 252 -7.69 10.35 4.63
C PHE A 252 -8.18 9.41 5.73
N PHE A 253 -7.78 8.13 5.67
CA PHE A 253 -8.17 7.13 6.67
C PHE A 253 -7.16 6.94 7.79
N GLY A 254 -6.03 7.64 7.79
CA GLY A 254 -4.97 7.48 8.79
C GLY A 254 -4.30 6.11 8.71
N TRP A 255 -4.13 5.57 7.53
CA TRP A 255 -3.43 4.31 7.29
C TRP A 255 -1.98 4.56 6.89
N ASP A 256 -1.07 4.07 7.70
CA ASP A 256 0.37 4.11 7.37
C ASP A 256 0.75 3.09 6.32
N PHE A 257 0.04 1.96 6.26
CA PHE A 257 0.34 0.85 5.36
C PHE A 257 -0.93 0.30 4.73
N ASN A 258 -1.06 0.48 3.43
CA ASN A 258 -2.24 0.07 2.67
C ASN A 258 -1.87 -0.24 1.22
N SER A 259 -2.74 -0.96 0.50
CA SER A 259 -2.62 -1.16 -0.94
C SER A 259 -3.90 -0.76 -1.67
N CYS A 260 -3.72 -0.11 -2.82
CA CYS A 260 -4.77 0.25 -3.75
C CYS A 260 -4.65 -0.60 -5.02
N GLU A 261 -5.70 -1.36 -5.34
CA GLU A 261 -5.88 -2.02 -6.63
C GLU A 261 -6.65 -1.08 -7.56
N ALA A 262 -6.10 -0.82 -8.74
CA ALA A 262 -6.73 0.07 -9.70
C ALA A 262 -6.59 -0.44 -11.13
N LEU A 263 -7.58 -0.08 -11.96
CA LEU A 263 -7.60 -0.33 -13.39
C LEU A 263 -7.39 0.98 -14.15
N LEU A 264 -6.49 0.98 -15.11
CA LEU A 264 -6.37 2.06 -16.08
C LEU A 264 -7.26 1.76 -17.27
N LYS A 265 -8.15 2.70 -17.59
CA LYS A 265 -9.00 2.62 -18.79
C LYS A 265 -9.19 4.00 -19.37
N ASP A 266 -8.91 4.13 -20.65
CA ASP A 266 -9.06 5.38 -21.41
C ASP A 266 -8.38 6.58 -20.71
N GLY A 267 -7.15 6.35 -20.19
CA GLY A 267 -6.37 7.34 -19.46
C GLY A 267 -6.82 7.63 -18.02
N THR A 268 -7.91 7.02 -17.54
CA THR A 268 -8.45 7.23 -16.20
C THR A 268 -8.14 6.06 -15.28
N TRP A 269 -7.64 6.35 -14.09
CA TRP A 269 -7.50 5.35 -13.02
C TRP A 269 -8.81 5.13 -12.30
N TRP A 270 -9.20 3.86 -12.18
CA TRP A 270 -10.38 3.39 -11.46
C TRP A 270 -9.94 2.54 -10.26
N PRO A 271 -9.84 3.09 -9.06
CA PRO A 271 -9.63 2.30 -7.85
C PRO A 271 -10.81 1.34 -7.62
N ILE A 272 -10.52 0.05 -7.47
CA ILE A 272 -11.53 -1.01 -7.37
C ILE A 272 -11.47 -1.81 -6.05
N ASP A 273 -10.34 -1.79 -5.36
CA ASP A 273 -10.15 -2.33 -4.01
C ASP A 273 -8.97 -1.61 -3.34
N PHE A 274 -9.24 -0.87 -2.29
CA PHE A 274 -8.25 -0.01 -1.65
C PHE A 274 -8.43 0.14 -0.13
N ALA A 275 -9.36 -0.60 0.48
CA ALA A 275 -9.45 -0.73 1.93
C ALA A 275 -8.72 -2.00 2.37
N ASN A 276 -7.39 -2.00 2.21
CA ASN A 276 -6.50 -3.12 2.50
C ASN A 276 -5.44 -2.73 3.55
N PRO A 277 -5.85 -2.43 4.81
CA PRO A 277 -4.93 -1.92 5.84
C PRO A 277 -3.94 -2.96 6.38
N CYS A 278 -3.99 -4.18 5.87
CA CYS A 278 -3.01 -5.25 6.14
C CYS A 278 -2.55 -5.88 4.82
N PRO A 279 -1.87 -5.10 3.93
CA PRO A 279 -1.56 -5.57 2.59
C PRO A 279 -0.60 -6.73 2.60
N ASP A 280 -0.58 -7.44 1.49
CA ASP A 280 0.34 -8.56 1.26
C ASP A 280 1.79 -8.17 1.55
N SER A 281 2.45 -8.99 2.34
CA SER A 281 3.85 -8.81 2.73
C SER A 281 4.66 -10.10 2.55
N GLN A 282 4.16 -11.01 1.70
CA GLN A 282 4.79 -12.31 1.52
C GLN A 282 5.85 -12.29 0.41
N VAL A 283 6.99 -12.88 0.67
CA VAL A 283 8.04 -13.05 -0.35
C VAL A 283 7.57 -13.93 -1.51
N THR A 284 6.66 -14.85 -1.25
CA THR A 284 6.11 -15.79 -2.23
C THR A 284 5.16 -15.16 -3.25
N SER A 285 4.67 -13.96 -2.99
CA SER A 285 3.87 -13.18 -3.94
C SER A 285 4.64 -11.97 -4.47
N LEU A 286 5.30 -11.22 -3.58
CA LEU A 286 6.01 -9.99 -3.94
C LEU A 286 7.38 -10.25 -4.60
N HIS A 287 8.01 -11.38 -4.33
CA HIS A 287 9.30 -11.84 -4.87
C HIS A 287 10.28 -10.71 -5.22
N TYR A 288 10.42 -10.33 -6.50
CA TYR A 288 11.26 -9.23 -6.96
C TYR A 288 11.03 -7.89 -6.21
N HIS A 289 9.79 -7.59 -5.82
CA HIS A 289 9.42 -6.34 -5.13
C HIS A 289 9.58 -6.41 -3.60
N PHE A 290 9.81 -7.61 -3.06
CA PHE A 290 9.88 -7.84 -1.62
C PHE A 290 11.00 -7.03 -0.90
N PRO A 291 12.21 -6.86 -1.46
CA PRO A 291 13.24 -6.03 -0.84
C PRO A 291 12.83 -4.56 -0.68
N TRP A 292 12.05 -4.01 -1.63
CA TRP A 292 11.50 -2.67 -1.48
C TRP A 292 10.62 -2.58 -0.22
N LEU A 293 9.73 -3.56 -0.04
CA LEU A 293 8.82 -3.59 1.11
C LEU A 293 9.57 -3.59 2.45
N VAL A 294 10.60 -4.45 2.56
CA VAL A 294 11.39 -4.53 3.81
C VAL A 294 12.13 -3.22 4.08
N LYS A 295 12.76 -2.63 3.07
CA LYS A 295 13.42 -1.33 3.19
C LYS A 295 12.42 -0.22 3.56
N ALA A 296 11.25 -0.19 2.93
CA ALA A 296 10.23 0.80 3.22
C ALA A 296 9.71 0.67 4.67
N LYS A 297 9.52 -0.57 5.16
CA LYS A 297 9.17 -0.83 6.56
C LYS A 297 10.26 -0.32 7.51
N LEU A 298 11.52 -0.60 7.24
CA LEU A 298 12.63 -0.11 8.05
C LEU A 298 12.66 1.42 8.09
N ARG A 299 12.63 2.10 6.95
CA ARG A 299 12.66 3.56 6.88
C ARG A 299 11.54 4.20 7.69
N TRP A 300 10.30 3.74 7.48
CA TRP A 300 9.15 4.32 8.16
C TRP A 300 9.13 3.99 9.66
N ALA A 301 9.53 2.77 10.05
CA ALA A 301 9.63 2.38 11.44
C ALA A 301 10.66 3.20 12.21
N LEU A 302 11.87 3.33 11.65
CA LEU A 302 12.95 4.07 12.30
C LEU A 302 12.61 5.57 12.41
N PHE A 303 12.03 6.15 11.36
CA PHE A 303 11.57 7.54 11.39
C PHE A 303 10.48 7.75 12.45
N THR A 304 9.42 6.95 12.45
CA THR A 304 8.29 7.12 13.37
C THR A 304 8.69 6.89 14.82
N ALA A 305 9.52 5.88 15.10
CA ALA A 305 10.02 5.61 16.44
C ALA A 305 11.02 6.70 16.91
N ALA A 306 11.98 7.10 16.07
CA ALA A 306 12.97 8.13 16.42
C ALA A 306 12.31 9.47 16.73
N THR A 307 11.36 9.90 15.91
CA THR A 307 10.68 11.19 16.03
C THR A 307 9.57 11.23 17.07
N LYS A 308 9.26 10.08 17.69
CA LYS A 308 8.08 9.91 18.59
C LYS A 308 6.81 10.43 17.91
N ARG A 309 6.58 9.98 16.68
CA ARG A 309 5.36 10.34 15.96
C ARG A 309 4.14 9.98 16.80
N LYS A 310 3.19 10.90 16.91
CA LYS A 310 1.96 10.70 17.70
C LYS A 310 0.84 10.14 16.83
N MET A 311 0.04 9.24 17.38
CA MET A 311 -1.19 8.79 16.73
C MET A 311 -2.14 9.96 16.54
N ARG A 312 -2.72 10.05 15.34
CA ARG A 312 -3.90 10.90 15.11
C ARG A 312 -5.14 10.12 15.53
N MET A 313 -5.71 10.52 16.67
CA MET A 313 -6.93 9.91 17.20
C MET A 313 -8.17 10.33 16.43
N ASN A 314 -8.17 11.56 15.89
CA ASN A 314 -9.25 12.09 15.08
C ASN A 314 -8.82 12.14 13.61
N LEU A 315 -9.67 11.61 12.73
CA LEU A 315 -9.48 11.74 11.29
C LEU A 315 -9.92 13.16 10.88
N ASP A 316 -8.97 13.94 10.40
CA ASP A 316 -9.20 15.30 9.94
C ASP A 316 -9.53 15.30 8.44
N TRP A 317 -10.81 15.18 8.12
CA TRP A 317 -11.29 15.13 6.75
C TRP A 317 -11.57 16.51 6.14
N ALA A 318 -11.74 17.55 6.97
CA ALA A 318 -12.15 18.89 6.52
C ALA A 318 -11.24 19.43 5.39
N PRO A 319 -9.89 19.38 5.46
CA PRO A 319 -9.06 19.89 4.39
C PRO A 319 -9.28 19.19 3.03
N PHE A 320 -9.60 17.89 3.03
CA PHE A 320 -9.90 17.16 1.81
C PHE A 320 -11.23 17.62 1.19
N PHE A 321 -12.27 17.82 1.99
CA PHE A 321 -13.57 18.34 1.51
C PHE A 321 -13.45 19.79 1.04
N GLU A 322 -12.65 20.63 1.68
CA GLU A 322 -12.37 22.01 1.22
C GLU A 322 -11.74 22.00 -0.20
N VAL A 323 -10.79 21.10 -0.46
CA VAL A 323 -10.25 20.93 -1.81
C VAL A 323 -11.33 20.46 -2.79
N ARG A 324 -12.26 19.58 -2.36
CA ARG A 324 -13.36 19.09 -3.20
C ARG A 324 -14.28 20.22 -3.65
N GLU A 325 -14.57 21.19 -2.79
CA GLU A 325 -15.44 22.32 -3.08
C GLU A 325 -14.82 23.34 -4.06
N ARG A 326 -13.49 23.34 -4.18
CA ARG A 326 -12.79 24.22 -5.11
C ARG A 326 -13.08 23.84 -6.55
N LYS A 327 -13.22 24.84 -7.45
CA LYS A 327 -13.41 24.65 -8.89
C LYS A 327 -12.11 24.22 -9.57
N LEU A 328 -11.69 22.98 -9.30
CA LEU A 328 -10.49 22.38 -9.87
C LEU A 328 -10.85 21.26 -10.84
N GLY A 329 -10.10 21.13 -11.93
CA GLY A 329 -10.17 19.94 -12.79
C GLY A 329 -9.72 18.69 -12.03
N PRO A 330 -10.09 17.48 -12.51
CA PRO A 330 -9.82 16.23 -11.81
C PRO A 330 -8.34 16.04 -11.45
N GLU A 331 -7.44 16.23 -12.39
CA GLU A 331 -5.98 16.06 -12.20
C GLU A 331 -5.44 17.00 -11.11
N ARG A 332 -5.75 18.30 -11.23
CA ARG A 332 -5.29 19.29 -10.26
C ARG A 332 -5.89 19.08 -8.87
N ARG A 333 -7.07 18.51 -8.79
CA ARG A 333 -7.69 18.14 -7.51
C ARG A 333 -6.90 16.99 -6.85
N ILE A 334 -6.49 15.98 -7.60
CA ILE A 334 -5.68 14.88 -7.09
C ILE A 334 -4.29 15.35 -6.67
N GLU A 335 -3.70 16.29 -7.39
CA GLU A 335 -2.43 16.91 -6.96
C GLU A 335 -2.54 17.61 -5.60
N GLU A 336 -3.63 18.36 -5.38
CA GLU A 336 -3.89 19.01 -4.10
C GLU A 336 -4.14 17.99 -2.98
N TYR A 337 -4.86 16.91 -3.25
CA TYR A 337 -4.99 15.80 -2.30
C TYR A 337 -3.65 15.14 -2.00
N GLY A 338 -2.83 14.89 -3.00
CA GLY A 338 -1.47 14.38 -2.84
C GLY A 338 -0.60 15.31 -1.98
N ARG A 339 -0.76 16.63 -2.11
CA ARG A 339 -0.08 17.60 -1.25
C ARG A 339 -0.53 17.48 0.21
N LEU A 340 -1.84 17.37 0.46
CA LEU A 340 -2.36 17.13 1.82
C LEU A 340 -1.86 15.81 2.40
N ALA A 341 -1.81 14.76 1.59
CA ALA A 341 -1.31 13.46 2.01
C ALA A 341 0.19 13.50 2.37
N ARG A 342 1.01 14.16 1.56
CA ARG A 342 2.44 14.35 1.86
C ARG A 342 2.65 15.16 3.15
N ALA A 343 1.84 16.19 3.37
CA ALA A 343 1.86 16.93 4.64
C ALA A 343 1.44 16.05 5.83
N HIS A 344 0.43 15.19 5.65
CA HIS A 344 0.02 14.22 6.67
C HIS A 344 1.16 13.29 7.08
N PHE A 345 1.94 12.80 6.12
CA PHE A 345 3.07 11.89 6.38
C PHE A 345 4.37 12.60 6.76
N ASP A 346 4.40 13.95 6.78
CA ASP A 346 5.62 14.72 7.08
C ASP A 346 6.75 14.35 6.09
N THR A 347 6.42 14.30 4.79
CA THR A 347 7.23 13.67 3.75
C THR A 347 8.62 14.31 3.64
N GLU A 348 8.72 15.63 3.62
CA GLU A 348 10.01 16.33 3.51
C GLU A 348 10.95 15.96 4.67
N ARG A 349 10.44 16.01 5.90
CA ARG A 349 11.22 15.63 7.08
C ARG A 349 11.60 14.14 7.09
N PHE A 350 10.72 13.29 6.59
CA PHE A 350 11.02 11.86 6.43
C PHE A 350 12.14 11.64 5.40
N GLU A 351 12.12 12.31 4.26
CA GLU A 351 13.14 12.21 3.22
C GLU A 351 14.50 12.70 3.72
N GLU A 352 14.52 13.86 4.40
CA GLU A 352 15.72 14.39 5.04
C GLU A 352 16.30 13.42 6.09
N PHE A 353 15.43 12.85 6.93
CA PHE A 353 15.82 11.86 7.92
C PHE A 353 16.45 10.64 7.26
N CYS A 354 15.81 10.08 6.24
CA CYS A 354 16.34 8.91 5.52
C CYS A 354 17.69 9.21 4.85
N ALA A 355 17.80 10.34 4.18
CA ALA A 355 19.04 10.73 3.50
C ALA A 355 20.22 10.90 4.47
N ARG A 356 19.97 11.47 5.64
CA ARG A 356 21.02 11.75 6.63
C ARG A 356 21.31 10.55 7.52
N GLU A 357 20.28 9.94 8.11
CA GLU A 357 20.43 8.98 9.18
C GLU A 357 20.46 7.52 8.68
N LEU A 358 19.91 7.25 7.50
CA LEU A 358 19.78 5.92 6.94
C LEU A 358 20.48 5.74 5.59
N ALA A 359 21.52 6.55 5.31
CA ALA A 359 22.25 6.53 4.04
C ALA A 359 22.83 5.13 3.68
N GLN A 360 23.16 4.32 4.68
CA GLN A 360 23.74 2.99 4.48
C GLN A 360 22.68 1.90 4.31
N LEU A 361 21.41 2.17 4.61
CA LEU A 361 20.36 1.14 4.61
C LEU A 361 20.25 0.40 3.27
N ASP A 362 20.35 1.14 2.17
CA ASP A 362 20.21 0.52 0.85
C ASP A 362 21.35 -0.45 0.54
N GLU A 363 22.55 -0.14 0.97
CA GLU A 363 23.71 -1.02 0.78
C GLU A 363 23.64 -2.24 1.71
N VAL A 364 23.35 -2.04 3.00
CA VAL A 364 23.19 -3.12 3.97
C VAL A 364 22.10 -4.09 3.54
N ALA A 365 20.93 -3.58 3.12
CA ALA A 365 19.84 -4.39 2.61
C ALA A 365 20.23 -5.13 1.32
N TRP A 366 20.97 -4.48 0.41
CA TRP A 366 21.45 -5.12 -0.82
C TRP A 366 22.39 -6.30 -0.54
N GLN A 367 23.31 -6.14 0.42
CA GLN A 367 24.22 -7.21 0.85
C GLN A 367 23.44 -8.33 1.54
N TYR A 368 22.54 -8.00 2.45
CA TYR A 368 21.70 -8.97 3.15
C TYR A 368 20.91 -9.85 2.17
N PHE A 369 20.22 -9.28 1.21
CA PHE A 369 19.43 -10.03 0.22
C PHE A 369 20.27 -10.87 -0.76
N GLY A 370 21.60 -10.75 -0.75
CA GLY A 370 22.51 -11.63 -1.44
C GLY A 370 23.07 -12.78 -0.61
N SER A 371 22.73 -12.85 0.67
CA SER A 371 23.31 -13.78 1.62
C SER A 371 22.51 -15.07 1.79
N GLU A 372 23.16 -16.11 2.34
CA GLU A 372 22.49 -17.35 2.74
C GLU A 372 21.44 -17.12 3.84
N ARG A 373 21.60 -16.11 4.70
CA ARG A 373 20.60 -15.73 5.71
C ARG A 373 19.27 -15.34 5.08
N ALA A 374 19.30 -14.56 4.02
CA ALA A 374 18.10 -14.20 3.26
C ALA A 374 17.47 -15.42 2.59
N ARG A 375 18.29 -16.30 2.02
CA ARG A 375 17.83 -17.56 1.41
C ARG A 375 17.14 -18.46 2.43
N GLU A 376 17.69 -18.57 3.63
CA GLU A 376 17.10 -19.33 4.73
C GLU A 376 15.78 -18.69 5.23
N ALA A 377 15.70 -17.37 5.31
CA ALA A 377 14.47 -16.68 5.65
C ALA A 377 13.34 -16.94 4.63
N ILE A 378 13.68 -17.02 3.34
CA ILE A 378 12.75 -17.39 2.28
C ILE A 378 12.32 -18.86 2.45
N ARG A 379 13.27 -19.78 2.68
CA ARG A 379 13.02 -21.20 2.91
C ARG A 379 11.98 -21.42 4.00
N LYS A 380 12.11 -20.76 5.14
CA LYS A 380 11.16 -20.85 6.25
C LYS A 380 9.73 -20.48 5.86
N LYS A 381 9.57 -19.56 4.91
CA LYS A 381 8.24 -19.21 4.39
C LYS A 381 7.73 -20.23 3.37
N VAL A 382 8.61 -20.71 2.51
CA VAL A 382 8.27 -21.72 1.50
C VAL A 382 7.82 -23.02 2.17
N GLU A 383 8.52 -23.46 3.21
CA GLU A 383 8.18 -24.67 3.99
C GLU A 383 6.77 -24.62 4.62
N GLN A 384 6.24 -23.43 4.90
CA GLN A 384 4.89 -23.27 5.43
C GLN A 384 3.79 -23.43 4.38
N LEU A 385 4.11 -23.24 3.10
CA LEU A 385 3.11 -23.10 2.03
C LEU A 385 3.18 -24.21 0.98
N PHE A 386 4.34 -24.85 0.82
CA PHE A 386 4.59 -25.80 -0.27
C PHE A 386 4.91 -27.20 0.27
N PRO A 387 4.55 -28.25 -0.50
CA PRO A 387 4.92 -29.62 -0.16
C PRO A 387 6.45 -29.79 -0.04
N LYS A 388 6.91 -30.70 0.83
CA LYS A 388 8.35 -30.91 1.10
C LYS A 388 9.21 -31.11 -0.15
N HIS A 389 8.69 -31.79 -1.17
CA HIS A 389 9.42 -32.09 -2.41
C HIS A 389 9.55 -30.86 -3.34
N GLU A 390 8.78 -29.80 -3.13
CA GLU A 390 8.81 -28.56 -3.91
C GLU A 390 9.61 -27.44 -3.21
N VAL A 391 9.90 -27.60 -1.92
CA VAL A 391 10.52 -26.53 -1.09
C VAL A 391 11.80 -26.00 -1.72
N GLU A 392 12.70 -26.88 -2.18
CA GLU A 392 13.98 -26.45 -2.75
C GLU A 392 13.80 -25.66 -4.05
N SER A 393 12.92 -26.14 -4.92
CA SER A 393 12.61 -25.49 -6.20
C SER A 393 12.01 -24.10 -6.01
N PHE A 394 11.04 -23.95 -5.10
CA PHE A 394 10.42 -22.65 -4.83
C PHE A 394 11.32 -21.72 -4.03
N ASN A 395 12.15 -22.25 -3.11
CA ASN A 395 13.15 -21.45 -2.43
C ASN A 395 14.14 -20.83 -3.42
N GLU A 396 14.66 -21.64 -4.34
CA GLU A 396 15.54 -21.14 -5.41
C GLU A 396 14.81 -20.14 -6.30
N HIS A 397 13.59 -20.42 -6.72
CA HIS A 397 12.79 -19.51 -7.56
C HIS A 397 12.65 -18.12 -6.94
N PHE A 398 12.25 -18.02 -5.67
CA PHE A 398 12.08 -16.73 -5.00
C PHE A 398 13.41 -16.05 -4.69
N PHE A 399 14.45 -16.82 -4.36
CA PHE A 399 15.79 -16.28 -4.17
C PHE A 399 16.32 -15.67 -5.47
N GLN A 400 16.17 -16.33 -6.60
CA GLN A 400 16.58 -15.82 -7.92
C GLN A 400 15.80 -14.55 -8.31
N ALA A 401 14.51 -14.46 -7.99
CA ALA A 401 13.75 -13.23 -8.21
C ALA A 401 14.34 -12.04 -7.41
N ILE A 402 14.79 -12.28 -6.19
CA ILE A 402 15.50 -11.28 -5.38
C ILE A 402 16.88 -10.94 -5.97
N GLN A 403 17.61 -11.93 -6.53
CA GLN A 403 18.88 -11.64 -7.20
C GLN A 403 18.69 -10.79 -8.46
N ALA A 404 17.61 -11.00 -9.20
CA ALA A 404 17.25 -10.12 -10.32
C ALA A 404 17.01 -8.67 -9.85
N TRP A 405 16.27 -8.48 -8.75
CA TRP A 405 16.15 -7.15 -8.13
C TRP A 405 17.51 -6.56 -7.75
N ARG A 406 18.43 -7.36 -7.13
CA ARG A 406 19.76 -6.88 -6.77
C ARG A 406 20.58 -6.43 -7.97
N ALA A 407 20.50 -7.16 -9.08
CA ALA A 407 21.19 -6.78 -10.31
C ALA A 407 20.67 -5.43 -10.85
N ASP A 408 19.37 -5.25 -10.87
CA ASP A 408 18.70 -4.01 -11.31
C ASP A 408 19.00 -2.84 -10.38
N ASP A 409 18.95 -3.03 -9.06
CA ASP A 409 19.25 -2.01 -8.07
C ASP A 409 20.71 -1.55 -8.18
N LYS A 410 21.67 -2.47 -8.38
CA LYS A 410 23.08 -2.16 -8.62
C LYS A 410 23.27 -1.35 -9.91
N ALA A 411 22.59 -1.72 -10.98
CA ALA A 411 22.66 -0.99 -12.24
C ALA A 411 22.07 0.44 -12.12
N ALA A 412 21.00 0.61 -11.36
CA ALA A 412 20.38 1.91 -11.12
C ALA A 412 21.24 2.85 -10.27
N ARG A 413 22.08 2.31 -9.38
CA ARG A 413 23.03 3.09 -8.54
C ARG A 413 24.35 3.40 -9.23
N ALA A 414 24.71 2.65 -10.30
CA ALA A 414 25.93 2.93 -11.06
C ALA A 414 25.90 4.38 -11.60
N PRO A 415 27.02 5.14 -11.52
CA PRO A 415 27.07 6.47 -12.10
C PRO A 415 26.66 6.38 -13.58
N ARG A 416 25.64 7.11 -13.99
CA ARG A 416 25.33 7.28 -15.39
C ARG A 416 26.54 7.96 -16.00
N LEU A 417 27.38 7.22 -16.73
CA LEU A 417 28.39 7.78 -17.59
C LEU A 417 27.65 8.71 -18.56
N THR A 418 27.70 10.00 -18.29
CA THR A 418 27.28 11.02 -19.24
C THR A 418 28.12 10.78 -20.48
N GLN A 419 27.51 10.22 -21.52
CA GLN A 419 28.06 10.28 -22.86
C GLN A 419 28.09 11.75 -23.23
N HIS A 420 29.20 12.43 -22.90
CA HIS A 420 29.58 13.64 -23.60
C HIS A 420 29.83 13.19 -25.05
N VAL A 421 28.81 13.29 -25.86
CA VAL A 421 28.96 13.32 -27.31
C VAL A 421 29.83 14.55 -27.57
N LEU A 422 31.12 14.30 -27.82
CA LEU A 422 32.02 15.30 -28.39
C LEU A 422 31.39 15.70 -29.70
N ALA A 423 30.78 16.89 -29.71
CA ALA A 423 30.41 17.53 -30.97
C ALA A 423 31.68 17.65 -31.80
N PRO A 424 31.66 17.25 -33.09
CA PRO A 424 32.82 17.40 -33.93
C PRO A 424 33.17 18.89 -34.05
N VAL A 425 34.40 19.24 -33.68
CA VAL A 425 34.98 20.56 -33.90
C VAL A 425 34.96 20.79 -35.42
N ALA A 426 34.06 21.66 -35.89
CA ALA A 426 34.06 22.12 -37.26
C ALA A 426 35.36 22.93 -37.50
N ALA A 427 36.22 22.41 -38.35
CA ALA A 427 37.43 23.07 -38.78
C ALA A 427 37.06 24.41 -39.44
N ALA A 428 37.52 25.46 -38.81
CA ALA A 428 37.46 26.82 -39.38
C ALA A 428 38.44 26.91 -40.56
N THR A 429 37.93 26.75 -41.78
CA THR A 429 38.65 27.20 -42.97
C THR A 429 38.25 28.63 -43.24
N GLY A 430 39.21 29.53 -43.07
CA GLY A 430 39.10 30.92 -43.44
C GLY A 430 39.02 31.07 -44.95
N ALA A 431 38.08 31.88 -45.43
CA ALA A 431 38.15 32.51 -46.73
C ALA A 431 37.58 33.94 -46.61
N SER A 432 38.42 34.83 -47.01
CA SER A 432 38.30 36.27 -47.04
C SER A 432 37.14 36.77 -47.89
N LYS A 433 36.61 37.93 -47.45
CA LYS A 433 35.70 38.81 -48.23
C LYS A 433 36.31 39.32 -49.53
N PRO A 434 35.43 39.73 -50.49
CA PRO A 434 35.60 41.05 -51.06
C PRO A 434 34.39 41.97 -50.86
N LYS A 435 34.69 43.22 -50.71
CA LYS A 435 33.82 44.42 -50.65
C LYS A 435 33.27 44.77 -52.02
N SER A 436 32.12 45.39 -52.01
CA SER A 436 31.72 46.59 -52.78
C SER A 436 30.54 46.41 -53.76
N PRO A 437 29.84 47.46 -54.17
CA PRO A 437 29.58 48.77 -53.60
C PRO A 437 28.10 49.19 -53.57
N ALA A 438 27.83 50.29 -52.93
CA ALA A 438 26.56 51.02 -52.91
C ALA A 438 26.08 51.52 -54.26
N LYS A 439 24.75 51.55 -54.46
CA LYS A 439 24.07 52.56 -55.26
C LYS A 439 22.71 52.96 -54.72
N LYS A 440 22.57 54.27 -54.60
CA LYS A 440 21.41 55.10 -54.31
C LYS A 440 20.18 54.76 -55.21
N ARG A 441 19.04 54.70 -54.64
CA ARG A 441 17.95 55.72 -54.76
C ARG A 441 16.87 55.36 -53.75
#